data_7c1e4d51d827ccfa72d019a79fe372a6
#
_entry.id   7c1e4d51d827ccfa72d019a79fe372a6
#
_cell.length_a   1.000
_cell.length_b   1.000
_cell.length_c   1.000
_cell.angle_alpha   90.00
_cell.angle_beta   90.00
_cell.angle_gamma   90.00
#
_symmetry.space_group_name_H-M   'P 1'
#
loop_
_entity.id
_entity.type
_entity.pdbx_description
1 polymer ?
#
loop_
_entity_poly.entity_id
_entity_poly.type
_entity_poly.pdbx_seq_one_letter_code
_entity_poly.pdbx_strand_id
1 'polypeptide(L)'
;KVIHVSSNKNSINMLEQQLEGVKPSAIFPLGTSIANVADIKPKENIMIVNMEEKTTLTTIVDQKVYNVEIVDLGSKDVLSEIAAKENSYAKAYEICKNSTIYTMEGKELQEDENQYLDNIMPTLYKIVTKVKEEIENNTIDISKVYITGNLSVVNNIDLYFQEFLGKIKCEIMKPYFIKDTLKISIKDYIEVNSAIALALQGLDYGIKGMNFKKTTFSENMSNAFRIETTGKDKKMKDVSIDLSKIFKFDLHERMTATERWMLRTATGILTLIIIYSAFSIFLKNEIGKKEQEVANVKTDT
;
A
#
# COMPACT_ATOMS: atom_id res chain seq x y z
N LYS A 1 9.24 -15.35 -9.37
CA LYS A 1 9.20 -15.06 -7.94
C LYS A 1 7.87 -14.37 -7.62
N VAL A 2 7.20 -14.77 -6.55
CA VAL A 2 5.96 -14.13 -6.06
C VAL A 2 6.32 -13.36 -4.80
N ILE A 3 5.91 -12.11 -4.70
CA ILE A 3 6.02 -11.31 -3.48
C ILE A 3 4.72 -11.49 -2.71
N HIS A 4 4.83 -11.95 -1.48
CA HIS A 4 3.72 -12.02 -0.55
C HIS A 4 3.89 -10.93 0.50
N VAL A 5 2.90 -10.04 0.59
CA VAL A 5 2.86 -8.97 1.60
C VAL A 5 1.67 -9.23 2.53
N SER A 6 1.92 -9.28 3.82
CA SER A 6 0.89 -9.47 4.83
C SER A 6 0.97 -8.38 5.90
N SER A 7 -0.17 -8.05 6.46
CA SER A 7 -0.28 -7.14 7.60
C SER A 7 -1.22 -7.70 8.65
N ASN A 8 -1.00 -7.34 9.90
CA ASN A 8 -1.92 -7.71 10.97
C ASN A 8 -3.23 -6.92 10.81
N LYS A 9 -4.37 -7.61 10.82
CA LYS A 9 -5.69 -6.99 10.72
C LYS A 9 -5.94 -5.95 11.83
N ASN A 10 -5.43 -6.20 13.03
CA ASN A 10 -5.56 -5.24 14.13
C ASN A 10 -4.81 -3.94 13.84
N SER A 11 -3.63 -3.99 13.22
CA SER A 11 -2.89 -2.80 12.83
C SER A 11 -3.64 -1.97 11.79
N ILE A 12 -4.30 -2.62 10.83
CA ILE A 12 -5.16 -1.93 9.85
C ILE A 12 -6.35 -1.27 10.54
N ASN A 13 -7.03 -1.97 11.45
CA ASN A 13 -8.15 -1.42 12.20
C ASN A 13 -7.73 -0.24 13.10
N MET A 14 -6.57 -0.33 13.76
CA MET A 14 -6.02 0.76 14.56
C MET A 14 -5.72 2.00 13.71
N LEU A 15 -5.14 1.83 12.52
CA LEU A 15 -4.89 2.91 11.58
C LEU A 15 -6.21 3.61 11.19
N GLU A 16 -7.26 2.83 10.88
CA GLU A 16 -8.58 3.39 10.55
C GLU A 16 -9.21 4.16 11.71
N GLN A 17 -9.00 3.71 12.94
CA GLN A 17 -9.47 4.41 14.15
C GLN A 17 -8.71 5.72 14.40
N GLN A 18 -7.40 5.75 14.16
CA GLN A 18 -6.58 6.95 14.33
C GLN A 18 -6.91 8.06 13.34
N LEU A 19 -7.51 7.73 12.21
CA LEU A 19 -7.88 8.70 11.18
C LEU A 19 -9.18 9.48 11.49
N GLU A 20 -9.73 9.38 12.70
CA GLU A 20 -10.82 10.19 13.28
C GLU A 20 -11.89 10.65 12.27
N GLY A 21 -12.62 9.70 11.69
CA GLY A 21 -13.72 10.00 10.76
C GLY A 21 -13.33 10.09 9.29
N VAL A 22 -12.06 10.11 8.95
CA VAL A 22 -11.60 9.94 7.57
C VAL A 22 -11.54 8.45 7.26
N LYS A 23 -12.37 7.98 6.33
CA LYS A 23 -12.33 6.60 5.86
C LYS A 23 -11.41 6.52 4.64
N PRO A 24 -10.20 5.96 4.76
CA PRO A 24 -9.34 5.78 3.60
C PRO A 24 -10.03 4.87 2.59
N SER A 25 -9.95 5.20 1.31
CA SER A 25 -10.46 4.36 0.22
C SER A 25 -9.58 3.14 -0.02
N ALA A 26 -8.29 3.24 0.30
CA ALA A 26 -7.30 2.19 0.11
C ALA A 26 -6.18 2.30 1.14
N ILE A 27 -5.55 1.17 1.46
CA ILE A 27 -4.38 1.08 2.34
C ILE A 27 -3.32 0.24 1.63
N PHE A 28 -2.17 0.85 1.36
CA PHE A 28 -1.08 0.23 0.61
C PHE A 28 0.20 0.12 1.44
N PRO A 29 1.03 -0.91 1.24
CA PRO A 29 2.35 -1.01 1.85
C PRO A 29 3.31 -0.01 1.20
N LEU A 30 3.85 0.92 2.00
CA LEU A 30 4.75 1.96 1.51
C LEU A 30 6.01 1.38 0.84
N GLY A 31 6.59 0.33 1.42
CA GLY A 31 7.83 -0.26 0.91
C GLY A 31 7.72 -0.79 -0.53
N THR A 32 6.53 -1.24 -0.98
CA THR A 32 6.32 -1.59 -2.39
C THR A 32 5.92 -0.40 -3.24
N SER A 33 5.16 0.54 -2.66
CA SER A 33 4.63 1.69 -3.38
C SER A 33 5.71 2.73 -3.71
N ILE A 34 6.77 2.83 -2.90
CA ILE A 34 7.86 3.81 -3.09
C ILE A 34 8.56 3.64 -4.44
N ALA A 35 8.56 2.45 -5.01
CA ALA A 35 9.08 2.17 -6.34
C ALA A 35 8.39 2.98 -7.45
N ASN A 36 7.14 3.41 -7.24
CA ASN A 36 6.37 4.16 -8.24
C ASN A 36 6.93 5.57 -8.51
N VAL A 37 7.81 6.07 -7.66
CA VAL A 37 8.39 7.43 -7.76
C VAL A 37 9.76 7.40 -8.41
N ALA A 38 10.48 6.27 -8.33
CA ALA A 38 11.86 6.16 -8.77
C ALA A 38 11.99 6.09 -10.30
N ASP A 39 13.05 6.72 -10.84
CA ASP A 39 13.46 6.52 -12.23
C ASP A 39 14.23 5.22 -12.36
N ILE A 40 13.56 4.18 -12.86
CA ILE A 40 14.10 2.82 -12.95
C ILE A 40 14.28 2.46 -14.42
N LYS A 41 15.52 2.33 -14.86
CA LYS A 41 15.82 1.92 -16.23
C LYS A 41 15.71 0.40 -16.42
N PRO A 42 15.39 -0.07 -17.62
CA PRO A 42 15.39 -1.50 -17.93
C PRO A 42 16.77 -2.11 -17.61
N LYS A 43 16.77 -3.32 -17.03
CA LYS A 43 17.96 -4.07 -16.60
C LYS A 43 18.82 -3.40 -15.51
N GLU A 44 18.36 -2.35 -14.90
CA GLU A 44 19.00 -1.73 -13.75
C GLU A 44 18.52 -2.41 -12.46
N ASN A 45 19.44 -2.70 -11.55
CA ASN A 45 19.15 -3.18 -10.22
C ASN A 45 19.44 -2.05 -9.24
N ILE A 46 18.44 -1.65 -8.51
CA ILE A 46 18.53 -0.53 -7.58
C ILE A 46 18.00 -0.90 -6.21
N MET A 47 18.43 -0.17 -5.19
CA MET A 47 17.83 -0.20 -3.87
C MET A 47 17.30 1.19 -3.52
N ILE A 48 16.10 1.24 -2.95
CA ILE A 48 15.54 2.47 -2.38
C ILE A 48 15.60 2.35 -0.87
N VAL A 49 16.28 3.30 -0.24
CA VAL A 49 16.36 3.46 1.21
C VAL A 49 15.41 4.58 1.60
N ASN A 50 14.24 4.21 2.11
CA ASN A 50 13.22 5.16 2.54
C ASN A 50 13.23 5.29 4.06
N MET A 51 13.78 6.37 4.58
CA MET A 51 14.00 6.63 6.01
C MET A 51 12.88 7.48 6.62
N GLU A 52 11.69 6.88 6.75
CA GLU A 52 10.55 7.45 7.49
C GLU A 52 10.66 7.16 8.99
N GLU A 53 9.56 6.96 9.72
CA GLU A 53 9.61 6.55 11.15
C GLU A 53 10.50 5.33 11.35
N LYS A 54 10.39 4.35 10.47
CA LYS A 54 11.27 3.21 10.27
C LYS A 54 11.82 3.27 8.86
N THR A 55 12.96 2.64 8.66
CA THR A 55 13.58 2.58 7.32
C THR A 55 13.08 1.35 6.56
N THR A 56 12.67 1.53 5.32
CA THR A 56 12.38 0.42 4.40
C THR A 56 13.45 0.36 3.31
N LEU A 57 13.98 -0.85 3.08
CA LEU A 57 14.93 -1.15 2.01
C LEU A 57 14.17 -1.89 0.91
N THR A 58 13.95 -1.23 -0.22
CA THR A 58 13.23 -1.81 -1.36
C THR A 58 14.21 -2.12 -2.47
N THR A 59 14.44 -3.40 -2.72
CA THR A 59 15.28 -3.87 -3.82
C THR A 59 14.44 -4.05 -5.07
N ILE A 60 14.89 -3.48 -6.17
CA ILE A 60 14.23 -3.53 -7.47
C ILE A 60 15.18 -4.13 -8.49
N VAL A 61 14.72 -5.14 -9.21
CA VAL A 61 15.47 -5.85 -10.23
C VAL A 61 14.68 -5.79 -11.53
N ASP A 62 15.28 -5.26 -12.57
CA ASP A 62 14.66 -5.14 -13.89
C ASP A 62 13.22 -4.56 -13.79
N GLN A 63 13.09 -3.40 -13.15
CA GLN A 63 11.81 -2.67 -12.96
C GLN A 63 10.77 -3.37 -12.08
N LYS A 64 11.13 -4.44 -11.38
CA LYS A 64 10.21 -5.17 -10.50
C LYS A 64 10.70 -5.16 -9.07
N VAL A 65 9.83 -4.89 -8.14
CA VAL A 65 10.15 -5.04 -6.71
C VAL A 65 10.53 -6.49 -6.45
N TYR A 66 11.73 -6.70 -5.96
CA TYR A 66 12.31 -8.01 -5.68
C TYR A 66 12.22 -8.38 -4.20
N ASN A 67 12.56 -7.45 -3.32
CA ASN A 67 12.53 -7.61 -1.87
C ASN A 67 12.16 -6.30 -1.19
N VAL A 68 11.54 -6.39 -0.03
CA VAL A 68 11.33 -5.25 0.88
C VAL A 68 11.71 -5.71 2.27
N GLU A 69 12.66 -5.02 2.89
CA GLU A 69 13.08 -5.23 4.26
C GLU A 69 12.77 -4.01 5.11
N ILE A 70 12.43 -4.23 6.37
CA ILE A 70 12.13 -3.17 7.33
C ILE A 70 13.23 -3.17 8.38
N VAL A 71 13.89 -2.03 8.53
CA VAL A 71 14.84 -1.76 9.59
C VAL A 71 14.12 -0.95 10.67
N ASP A 72 14.10 -1.47 11.91
CA ASP A 72 13.43 -0.83 13.05
C ASP A 72 14.19 0.39 13.59
N LEU A 73 14.72 1.21 12.68
CA LEU A 73 15.40 2.48 12.93
C LEU A 73 15.00 3.46 11.84
N GLY A 74 14.84 4.73 12.17
CA GLY A 74 14.47 5.76 11.20
C GLY A 74 14.44 7.16 11.77
N SER A 75 13.67 8.03 11.15
CA SER A 75 13.56 9.43 11.57
C SER A 75 13.02 9.58 12.98
N LYS A 76 12.14 8.66 13.43
CA LYS A 76 11.58 8.71 14.78
C LYS A 76 12.66 8.66 15.87
N ASP A 77 13.68 7.82 15.71
CA ASP A 77 14.74 7.65 16.70
C ASP A 77 15.51 8.95 16.86
N VAL A 78 15.94 9.56 15.75
CA VAL A 78 16.67 10.83 15.77
C VAL A 78 15.81 11.98 16.24
N LEU A 79 14.62 12.13 15.68
CA LEU A 79 13.73 13.26 16.00
C LEU A 79 13.26 13.22 17.44
N SER A 80 13.00 12.03 18.03
CA SER A 80 12.60 11.91 19.44
C SER A 80 13.71 12.35 20.39
N GLU A 81 14.97 11.98 20.11
CA GLU A 81 16.11 12.39 20.93
C GLU A 81 16.33 13.90 20.89
N ILE A 82 16.29 14.51 19.71
CA ILE A 82 16.45 15.96 19.57
C ILE A 82 15.23 16.69 20.16
N ALA A 83 14.00 16.20 19.92
CA ALA A 83 12.79 16.78 20.47
C ALA A 83 12.73 16.75 22.00
N ALA A 84 13.32 15.73 22.62
CA ALA A 84 13.44 15.67 24.09
C ALA A 84 14.31 16.80 24.65
N LYS A 85 15.32 17.26 23.88
CA LYS A 85 16.16 18.42 24.26
C LYS A 85 15.47 19.76 23.95
N GLU A 86 14.80 19.84 22.82
CA GLU A 86 14.23 21.08 22.29
C GLU A 86 12.75 21.29 22.64
N ASN A 87 12.10 20.31 23.27
CA ASN A 87 10.67 20.28 23.60
C ASN A 87 9.75 20.49 22.35
N SER A 88 10.21 20.15 21.15
CA SER A 88 9.47 20.35 19.91
C SER A 88 9.95 19.44 18.79
N TYR A 89 9.04 18.63 18.22
CA TYR A 89 9.32 17.82 17.04
C TYR A 89 9.56 18.67 15.78
N ALA A 90 8.83 19.77 15.62
CA ALA A 90 9.02 20.66 14.49
C ALA A 90 10.42 21.27 14.49
N LYS A 91 10.90 21.70 15.70
CA LYS A 91 12.25 22.22 15.85
C LYS A 91 13.31 21.14 15.63
N ALA A 92 13.07 19.92 16.10
CA ALA A 92 13.96 18.80 15.85
C ALA A 92 14.11 18.49 14.35
N TYR A 93 13.01 18.55 13.61
CA TYR A 93 13.02 18.37 12.15
C TYR A 93 13.80 19.48 11.43
N GLU A 94 13.59 20.75 11.79
CA GLU A 94 14.35 21.87 11.24
C GLU A 94 15.86 21.77 11.56
N ILE A 95 16.22 21.30 12.74
CA ILE A 95 17.61 21.01 13.10
C ILE A 95 18.18 19.95 12.16
N CYS A 96 17.50 18.81 11.95
CA CYS A 96 17.94 17.80 11.01
C CYS A 96 18.09 18.35 9.59
N LYS A 97 17.12 19.18 9.16
CA LYS A 97 17.11 19.81 7.82
C LYS A 97 18.31 20.75 7.59
N ASN A 98 18.83 21.34 8.66
CA ASN A 98 19.96 22.26 8.61
C ASN A 98 21.32 21.60 8.99
N SER A 99 21.30 20.40 9.57
CA SER A 99 22.52 19.69 9.95
C SER A 99 23.26 19.13 8.73
N THR A 100 24.57 19.21 8.75
CA THR A 100 25.47 18.67 7.71
C THR A 100 26.32 17.55 8.30
N ILE A 101 26.20 16.33 7.77
CA ILE A 101 26.85 15.13 8.32
C ILE A 101 28.14 14.73 7.62
N TYR A 102 28.38 15.25 6.45
CA TYR A 102 29.54 14.95 5.65
C TYR A 102 30.04 16.17 4.91
N THR A 103 31.34 16.41 4.96
CA THR A 103 32.00 17.48 4.21
C THR A 103 33.08 16.86 3.33
N MET A 104 33.24 17.41 2.13
CA MET A 104 34.37 17.04 1.28
C MET A 104 35.68 17.48 1.94
N GLU A 105 36.78 16.77 1.63
CA GLU A 105 38.11 17.07 2.15
C GLU A 105 38.43 18.57 2.12
N GLY A 106 38.89 19.11 3.26
CA GLY A 106 39.32 20.50 3.40
C GLY A 106 38.25 21.51 3.86
N LYS A 107 37.03 21.11 4.12
CA LYS A 107 36.01 21.95 4.81
C LYS A 107 35.75 21.41 6.20
N GLU A 108 36.11 22.20 7.21
CA GLU A 108 35.68 21.91 8.60
C GLU A 108 34.21 22.27 8.80
N LEU A 109 33.48 21.43 9.52
CA LEU A 109 32.14 21.74 9.98
C LEU A 109 32.21 22.87 11.01
N GLN A 110 31.32 23.84 10.93
CA GLN A 110 31.25 24.89 11.96
C GLN A 110 30.76 24.31 13.29
N GLU A 111 31.23 24.85 14.41
CA GLU A 111 30.90 24.33 15.76
C GLU A 111 29.38 24.28 16.01
N ASP A 112 28.62 25.27 15.53
CA ASP A 112 27.16 25.32 15.66
C ASP A 112 26.43 24.22 14.85
N GLU A 113 27.04 23.72 13.77
CA GLU A 113 26.49 22.64 12.95
C GLU A 113 26.71 21.26 13.58
N ASN A 114 27.63 21.15 14.55
CA ASN A 114 28.01 19.89 15.18
C ASN A 114 27.19 19.51 16.43
N GLN A 115 26.44 20.45 17.01
CA GLN A 115 25.78 20.27 18.28
C GLN A 115 24.85 19.04 18.38
N TYR A 116 24.21 18.64 17.27
CA TYR A 116 23.28 17.53 17.21
C TYR A 116 23.77 16.30 16.44
N LEU A 117 25.01 16.34 15.97
CA LEU A 117 25.58 15.21 15.23
C LEU A 117 25.63 13.93 16.07
N ASP A 118 25.90 14.05 17.37
CA ASP A 118 25.90 12.92 18.30
C ASP A 118 24.53 12.23 18.42
N ASN A 119 23.43 12.94 18.09
CA ASN A 119 22.09 12.37 18.05
C ASN A 119 21.73 11.78 16.67
N ILE A 120 22.28 12.34 15.59
CA ILE A 120 21.96 11.95 14.21
C ILE A 120 22.81 10.77 13.75
N MET A 121 24.13 10.86 13.95
CA MET A 121 25.11 9.94 13.39
C MET A 121 24.97 8.48 13.83
N PRO A 122 24.70 8.16 15.12
CA PRO A 122 24.60 6.74 15.52
C PRO A 122 23.47 5.98 14.81
N THR A 123 22.33 6.63 14.60
CA THR A 123 21.20 6.03 13.88
C THR A 123 21.51 5.89 12.40
N LEU A 124 22.07 6.92 11.76
CA LEU A 124 22.46 6.85 10.35
C LEU A 124 23.55 5.79 10.10
N TYR A 125 24.53 5.67 10.99
CA TYR A 125 25.56 4.65 10.90
C TYR A 125 24.97 3.24 10.92
N LYS A 126 24.03 2.98 11.83
CA LYS A 126 23.34 1.68 11.91
C LYS A 126 22.51 1.40 10.65
N ILE A 127 21.81 2.43 10.12
CA ILE A 127 21.03 2.28 8.88
C ILE A 127 21.94 1.96 7.69
N VAL A 128 23.02 2.75 7.46
CA VAL A 128 23.91 2.52 6.33
C VAL A 128 24.64 1.18 6.43
N THR A 129 24.98 0.74 7.65
CA THR A 129 25.54 -0.59 7.89
C THR A 129 24.55 -1.69 7.48
N LYS A 130 23.27 -1.55 7.83
CA LYS A 130 22.23 -2.49 7.40
C LYS A 130 22.04 -2.50 5.89
N VAL A 131 22.07 -1.33 5.25
CA VAL A 131 22.03 -1.23 3.79
C VAL A 131 23.20 -1.98 3.16
N LYS A 132 24.42 -1.81 3.70
CA LYS A 132 25.61 -2.50 3.24
C LYS A 132 25.50 -4.01 3.42
N GLU A 133 25.09 -4.48 4.60
CA GLU A 133 24.84 -5.90 4.88
C GLU A 133 23.84 -6.51 3.91
N GLU A 134 22.72 -5.83 3.62
CA GLU A 134 21.71 -6.32 2.69
C GLU A 134 22.25 -6.40 1.25
N ILE A 135 23.04 -5.44 0.83
CA ILE A 135 23.67 -5.47 -0.49
C ILE A 135 24.71 -6.61 -0.59
N GLU A 136 25.54 -6.79 0.42
CA GLU A 136 26.57 -7.83 0.44
C GLU A 136 25.99 -9.25 0.54
N ASN A 137 24.89 -9.42 1.28
CA ASN A 137 24.19 -10.70 1.43
C ASN A 137 23.32 -11.05 0.21
N ASN A 138 23.04 -10.09 -0.64
CA ASN A 138 22.22 -10.29 -1.82
C ASN A 138 23.07 -10.80 -3.00
N THR A 139 22.57 -11.78 -3.73
CA THR A 139 23.21 -12.28 -4.97
C THR A 139 23.04 -11.32 -6.15
N ILE A 140 22.32 -10.21 -5.95
CA ILE A 140 21.98 -9.23 -6.97
C ILE A 140 23.01 -8.09 -6.89
N ASP A 141 23.63 -7.80 -8.01
CA ASP A 141 24.52 -6.66 -8.15
C ASP A 141 23.71 -5.36 -8.21
N ILE A 142 23.73 -4.60 -7.12
CA ILE A 142 23.05 -3.30 -7.01
C ILE A 142 23.95 -2.21 -7.58
N SER A 143 23.47 -1.54 -8.61
CA SER A 143 24.22 -0.49 -9.31
C SER A 143 24.01 0.91 -8.72
N LYS A 144 22.87 1.13 -8.05
CA LYS A 144 22.47 2.43 -7.52
C LYS A 144 21.64 2.30 -6.24
N VAL A 145 21.81 3.24 -5.33
CA VAL A 145 20.99 3.44 -4.14
C VAL A 145 20.29 4.79 -4.21
N TYR A 146 18.96 4.80 -4.16
CA TYR A 146 18.18 6.00 -3.96
C TYR A 146 17.84 6.19 -2.48
N ILE A 147 17.99 7.41 -2.00
CA ILE A 147 17.77 7.80 -0.60
C ILE A 147 16.58 8.75 -0.52
N THR A 148 15.64 8.49 0.38
CA THR A 148 14.45 9.31 0.58
C THR A 148 13.87 9.11 1.99
N GLY A 149 12.78 9.81 2.31
CA GLY A 149 12.14 9.80 3.63
C GLY A 149 12.64 10.89 4.56
N ASN A 150 11.91 11.12 5.64
CA ASN A 150 12.09 12.29 6.52
C ASN A 150 13.50 12.49 7.08
N LEU A 151 14.26 11.41 7.32
CA LEU A 151 15.64 11.55 7.79
C LEU A 151 16.62 11.96 6.68
N SER A 152 16.23 11.82 5.42
CA SER A 152 17.06 12.20 4.28
C SER A 152 17.18 13.70 4.04
N VAL A 153 16.50 14.52 4.85
CA VAL A 153 16.61 16.00 4.80
C VAL A 153 17.95 16.53 5.28
N VAL A 154 18.72 15.68 5.97
CA VAL A 154 20.07 16.02 6.46
C VAL A 154 21.01 16.27 5.28
N ASN A 155 21.80 17.35 5.34
CA ASN A 155 22.69 17.74 4.25
C ASN A 155 23.80 16.71 4.02
N ASN A 156 24.07 16.45 2.72
CA ASN A 156 25.15 15.58 2.25
C ASN A 156 24.97 14.10 2.70
N ILE A 157 23.74 13.66 2.94
CA ILE A 157 23.49 12.27 3.31
C ILE A 157 23.80 11.30 2.17
N ASP A 158 23.61 11.70 0.94
CA ASP A 158 23.97 10.94 -0.26
C ASP A 158 25.48 10.73 -0.35
N LEU A 159 26.28 11.76 -0.04
CA LEU A 159 27.73 11.65 0.02
C LEU A 159 28.19 10.73 1.17
N TYR A 160 27.53 10.80 2.32
CA TYR A 160 27.80 9.91 3.45
C TYR A 160 27.54 8.44 3.08
N PHE A 161 26.41 8.15 2.44
CA PHE A 161 26.11 6.80 1.95
C PHE A 161 27.09 6.37 0.86
N GLN A 162 27.46 7.28 -0.04
CA GLN A 162 28.45 7.01 -1.10
C GLN A 162 29.80 6.59 -0.54
N GLU A 163 30.27 7.24 0.52
CA GLU A 163 31.53 6.89 1.19
C GLU A 163 31.48 5.47 1.78
N PHE A 164 30.37 5.11 2.44
CA PHE A 164 30.18 3.79 3.04
C PHE A 164 30.00 2.66 2.02
N LEU A 165 29.29 2.92 0.92
CA LEU A 165 28.95 1.94 -0.10
C LEU A 165 29.95 1.89 -1.26
N GLY A 166 30.91 2.80 -1.27
CA GLY A 166 32.06 2.81 -2.19
C GLY A 166 31.65 2.99 -3.65
N LYS A 167 31.67 1.91 -4.44
CA LYS A 167 31.43 1.97 -5.89
C LYS A 167 29.96 2.15 -6.30
N ILE A 168 29.04 1.98 -5.35
CA ILE A 168 27.61 2.06 -5.63
C ILE A 168 27.17 3.52 -5.61
N LYS A 169 26.57 3.98 -6.70
CA LYS A 169 26.13 5.36 -6.80
C LYS A 169 24.96 5.63 -5.85
N CYS A 170 25.10 6.64 -4.98
CA CYS A 170 24.08 7.07 -4.04
C CYS A 170 23.49 8.42 -4.46
N GLU A 171 22.17 8.53 -4.53
CA GLU A 171 21.49 9.75 -4.95
C GLU A 171 20.24 9.99 -4.11
N ILE A 172 19.94 11.25 -3.81
CA ILE A 172 18.63 11.62 -3.28
C ILE A 172 17.56 11.33 -4.33
N MET A 173 16.52 10.61 -3.94
CA MET A 173 15.43 10.24 -4.84
C MET A 173 14.57 11.43 -5.23
N LYS A 174 14.48 11.65 -6.53
CA LYS A 174 13.63 12.65 -7.16
C LYS A 174 12.53 11.96 -7.96
N PRO A 175 11.28 12.40 -7.89
CA PRO A 175 10.22 11.82 -8.71
C PRO A 175 10.55 11.89 -10.20
N TYR A 176 10.49 10.75 -10.89
CA TYR A 176 10.93 10.62 -12.29
C TYR A 176 10.18 11.53 -13.27
N PHE A 177 8.95 11.90 -12.95
CA PHE A 177 8.10 12.74 -13.80
C PHE A 177 8.32 14.25 -13.59
N ILE A 178 9.14 14.64 -12.62
CA ILE A 178 9.45 16.05 -12.37
C ILE A 178 10.62 16.49 -13.24
N LYS A 179 10.36 17.45 -14.10
CA LYS A 179 11.38 18.02 -14.99
C LYS A 179 12.31 18.96 -14.22
N ASP A 180 13.59 18.97 -14.59
CA ASP A 180 14.62 19.83 -13.99
C ASP A 180 14.39 21.34 -14.17
N THR A 181 13.44 21.71 -15.02
CA THR A 181 13.03 23.11 -15.23
C THR A 181 12.28 23.71 -14.02
N LEU A 182 11.74 22.88 -13.14
CA LEU A 182 11.08 23.32 -11.92
C LEU A 182 12.13 23.63 -10.86
N LYS A 183 12.16 24.88 -10.38
CA LYS A 183 13.04 25.31 -9.28
C LYS A 183 12.48 24.86 -7.92
N ILE A 184 12.35 23.57 -7.72
CA ILE A 184 11.91 22.97 -6.47
C ILE A 184 13.14 22.44 -5.75
N SER A 185 13.24 22.68 -4.44
CA SER A 185 14.33 22.16 -3.63
C SER A 185 14.29 20.62 -3.59
N ILE A 186 15.45 19.98 -3.60
CA ILE A 186 15.54 18.52 -3.40
C ILE A 186 14.88 18.11 -2.08
N LYS A 187 14.99 18.92 -1.04
CA LYS A 187 14.38 18.65 0.28
C LYS A 187 12.86 18.61 0.22
N ASP A 188 12.23 19.46 -0.61
CA ASP A 188 10.78 19.46 -0.78
C ASP A 188 10.28 18.17 -1.43
N TYR A 189 11.07 17.53 -2.29
CA TYR A 189 10.72 16.21 -2.84
C TYR A 189 10.80 15.11 -1.79
N ILE A 190 11.84 15.12 -0.96
CA ILE A 190 12.03 14.15 0.12
C ILE A 190 10.78 14.07 1.01
N GLU A 191 10.24 15.23 1.39
CA GLU A 191 9.09 15.36 2.27
C GLU A 191 7.80 14.77 1.68
N VAL A 192 7.67 14.70 0.35
CA VAL A 192 6.43 14.28 -0.32
C VAL A 192 6.53 12.96 -1.09
N ASN A 193 7.71 12.39 -1.26
CA ASN A 193 7.91 11.18 -2.05
C ASN A 193 7.03 10.02 -1.60
N SER A 194 6.93 9.77 -0.30
CA SER A 194 6.10 8.71 0.27
C SER A 194 4.61 8.93 -0.03
N ALA A 195 4.13 10.17 0.09
CA ALA A 195 2.74 10.51 -0.22
C ALA A 195 2.45 10.37 -1.71
N ILE A 196 3.35 10.84 -2.57
CA ILE A 196 3.25 10.70 -4.03
C ILE A 196 3.24 9.21 -4.43
N ALA A 197 4.11 8.40 -3.84
CA ALA A 197 4.18 6.96 -4.10
C ALA A 197 2.86 6.25 -3.81
N LEU A 198 2.24 6.56 -2.67
CA LEU A 198 0.94 6.02 -2.28
C LEU A 198 -0.19 6.55 -3.17
N ALA A 199 -0.16 7.84 -3.56
CA ALA A 199 -1.14 8.41 -4.48
C ALA A 199 -1.07 7.74 -5.86
N LEU A 200 0.14 7.54 -6.41
CA LEU A 200 0.33 6.81 -7.68
C LEU A 200 -0.16 5.37 -7.57
N GLN A 201 0.09 4.70 -6.43
CA GLN A 201 -0.43 3.36 -6.18
C GLN A 201 -1.96 3.36 -6.19
N GLY A 202 -2.60 4.36 -5.58
CA GLY A 202 -4.06 4.54 -5.57
C GLY A 202 -4.65 4.80 -6.96
N LEU A 203 -3.87 5.39 -7.85
CA LEU A 203 -4.21 5.62 -9.26
C LEU A 203 -3.86 4.43 -10.18
N ASP A 204 -3.56 3.26 -9.62
CA ASP A 204 -3.22 2.03 -10.34
C ASP A 204 -1.89 2.06 -11.14
N TYR A 205 -0.99 3.01 -10.85
CA TYR A 205 0.34 3.04 -11.50
C TYR A 205 1.34 2.03 -10.92
N GLY A 206 1.03 1.43 -9.78
CA GLY A 206 1.92 0.49 -9.10
C GLY A 206 1.53 -0.98 -9.23
N ILE A 207 1.98 -1.79 -8.26
CA ILE A 207 1.73 -3.22 -8.20
C ILE A 207 0.24 -3.46 -7.89
N LYS A 208 -0.45 -4.17 -8.79
CA LYS A 208 -1.88 -4.46 -8.63
C LYS A 208 -2.12 -5.47 -7.50
N GLY A 209 -3.24 -5.32 -6.80
CA GLY A 209 -3.66 -6.27 -5.79
C GLY A 209 -3.04 -6.08 -4.40
N MET A 210 -2.31 -4.98 -4.14
CA MET A 210 -1.65 -4.68 -2.86
C MET A 210 -2.52 -3.88 -1.88
N ASN A 211 -3.81 -3.68 -2.15
CA ASN A 211 -4.70 -2.93 -1.27
C ASN A 211 -5.17 -3.80 -0.10
N PHE A 212 -4.73 -3.51 1.12
CA PHE A 212 -5.13 -4.24 2.33
C PHE A 212 -6.58 -3.99 2.76
N LYS A 213 -7.20 -2.90 2.28
CA LYS A 213 -8.61 -2.63 2.52
C LYS A 213 -9.54 -3.40 1.59
N LYS A 214 -9.01 -4.07 0.58
CA LYS A 214 -9.79 -4.86 -0.36
C LYS A 214 -10.37 -6.09 0.34
N THR A 215 -11.65 -6.03 0.69
CA THR A 215 -12.39 -7.20 1.16
C THR A 215 -12.57 -8.19 0.01
N THR A 216 -12.30 -9.46 0.26
CA THR A 216 -12.60 -10.50 -0.72
C THR A 216 -14.13 -10.63 -0.89
N PHE A 217 -14.58 -11.13 -2.05
CA PHE A 217 -16.00 -11.40 -2.28
C PHE A 217 -16.60 -12.27 -1.16
N SER A 218 -15.83 -13.25 -0.66
CA SER A 218 -16.21 -14.11 0.46
C SER A 218 -16.43 -13.32 1.76
N GLU A 219 -15.57 -12.34 2.07
CA GLU A 219 -15.74 -11.48 3.26
C GLU A 219 -16.92 -10.53 3.12
N ASN A 220 -17.16 -9.98 1.93
CA ASN A 220 -18.33 -9.15 1.65
C ASN A 220 -19.63 -9.97 1.79
N MET A 221 -19.65 -11.21 1.28
CA MET A 221 -20.77 -12.13 1.49
C MET A 221 -20.95 -12.45 2.98
N SER A 222 -19.89 -12.81 3.70
CA SER A 222 -20.00 -13.13 5.13
C SER A 222 -20.47 -11.94 5.96
N ASN A 223 -20.08 -10.72 5.61
CA ASN A 223 -20.53 -9.49 6.26
C ASN A 223 -21.98 -9.15 5.91
N ALA A 224 -22.43 -9.43 4.69
CA ALA A 224 -23.82 -9.27 4.28
C ALA A 224 -24.76 -10.26 4.96
N PHE A 225 -24.28 -11.47 5.27
CA PHE A 225 -25.01 -12.51 5.99
C PHE A 225 -24.77 -12.50 7.51
N ARG A 226 -23.89 -11.64 8.02
CA ARG A 226 -23.66 -11.50 9.45
C ARG A 226 -24.88 -10.84 10.08
N ILE A 227 -25.78 -11.64 10.63
CA ILE A 227 -26.86 -11.20 11.49
C ILE A 227 -26.22 -10.55 12.71
N GLU A 228 -26.40 -9.25 12.89
CA GLU A 228 -26.00 -8.57 14.13
C GLU A 228 -26.86 -9.11 15.27
N THR A 229 -26.36 -10.12 15.96
CA THR A 229 -26.93 -10.57 17.22
C THR A 229 -26.45 -9.65 18.33
N THR A 230 -26.94 -8.42 18.32
CA THR A 230 -26.83 -7.51 19.46
C THR A 230 -28.15 -7.52 20.22
N GLY A 231 -28.11 -8.12 21.42
CA GLY A 231 -29.06 -7.82 22.50
C GLY A 231 -30.33 -8.69 22.55
N LYS A 232 -30.42 -9.35 23.68
CA LYS A 232 -31.60 -10.02 24.25
C LYS A 232 -32.92 -9.40 23.80
N ASP A 233 -33.58 -10.04 22.85
CA ASP A 233 -35.01 -10.31 22.89
C ASP A 233 -35.41 -11.01 21.59
N LYS A 234 -35.77 -12.28 21.73
CA LYS A 234 -36.25 -13.15 20.66
C LYS A 234 -37.68 -12.75 20.26
N LYS A 235 -37.78 -11.92 19.22
CA LYS A 235 -38.89 -11.99 18.29
C LYS A 235 -38.30 -12.11 16.89
N MET A 236 -38.63 -13.22 16.22
CA MET A 236 -38.36 -13.42 14.80
C MET A 236 -38.92 -12.21 14.03
N LYS A 237 -38.07 -11.23 13.74
CA LYS A 237 -38.39 -10.19 12.78
C LYS A 237 -37.83 -10.62 11.44
N ASP A 238 -38.61 -10.40 10.42
CA ASP A 238 -38.33 -10.66 9.03
C ASP A 238 -36.84 -10.40 8.70
N VAL A 239 -36.17 -11.43 8.19
CA VAL A 239 -34.82 -11.34 7.67
C VAL A 239 -34.90 -10.52 6.39
N SER A 240 -34.88 -9.19 6.51
CA SER A 240 -34.71 -8.34 5.34
C SER A 240 -33.23 -8.46 4.91
N ILE A 241 -32.98 -9.28 3.91
CA ILE A 241 -31.71 -9.31 3.22
C ILE A 241 -31.54 -7.96 2.52
N ASP A 242 -30.65 -7.13 3.02
CA ASP A 242 -30.36 -5.84 2.38
C ASP A 242 -29.54 -6.09 1.10
N LEU A 243 -30.26 -6.39 0.03
CA LEU A 243 -29.71 -6.61 -1.31
C LEU A 243 -28.88 -5.41 -1.79
N SER A 244 -29.13 -4.20 -1.27
CA SER A 244 -28.36 -3.01 -1.63
C SER A 244 -26.89 -3.10 -1.15
N LYS A 245 -26.62 -3.85 -0.07
CA LYS A 245 -25.24 -4.12 0.40
C LYS A 245 -24.52 -5.17 -0.44
N ILE A 246 -25.28 -6.08 -1.07
CA ILE A 246 -24.75 -7.10 -1.99
C ILE A 246 -24.44 -6.47 -3.34
N PHE A 247 -25.26 -5.52 -3.80
CA PHE A 247 -25.16 -4.87 -5.12
C PHE A 247 -24.44 -3.52 -5.11
N LYS A 248 -23.94 -3.02 -3.96
CA LYS A 248 -22.94 -1.94 -3.93
C LYS A 248 -21.56 -2.48 -4.34
N PHE A 249 -21.52 -3.21 -5.42
CA PHE A 249 -20.33 -3.49 -6.15
C PHE A 249 -19.94 -2.24 -6.93
N ASP A 250 -18.87 -1.59 -6.52
CA ASP A 250 -18.21 -0.65 -7.39
C ASP A 250 -17.56 -1.48 -8.51
N LEU A 251 -18.26 -1.57 -9.64
CA LEU A 251 -17.84 -2.33 -10.84
C LEU A 251 -16.51 -1.84 -11.42
N HIS A 252 -15.94 -0.78 -10.85
CA HIS A 252 -14.64 -0.22 -11.20
C HIS A 252 -13.48 -0.83 -10.41
N GLU A 253 -13.72 -1.54 -9.30
CA GLU A 253 -12.65 -2.32 -8.67
C GLU A 253 -12.33 -3.54 -9.54
N ARG A 254 -11.14 -3.55 -10.07
CA ARG A 254 -10.64 -4.60 -11.00
C ARG A 254 -10.57 -5.94 -10.29
N MET A 255 -11.61 -6.73 -10.48
CA MET A 255 -11.64 -8.14 -10.08
C MET A 255 -10.49 -8.90 -10.76
N THR A 256 -9.90 -9.84 -10.05
CA THR A 256 -8.93 -10.78 -10.63
C THR A 256 -9.58 -11.60 -11.78
N ALA A 257 -8.79 -12.15 -12.66
CA ALA A 257 -9.32 -12.93 -13.78
C ALA A 257 -10.19 -14.12 -13.31
N THR A 258 -9.82 -14.74 -12.18
CA THR A 258 -10.56 -15.84 -11.54
C THR A 258 -11.89 -15.38 -10.94
N GLU A 259 -11.92 -14.22 -10.30
CA GLU A 259 -13.16 -13.64 -9.72
C GLU A 259 -14.15 -13.24 -10.82
N ARG A 260 -13.66 -12.69 -11.94
CA ARG A 260 -14.49 -12.39 -13.13
C ARG A 260 -15.06 -13.63 -13.74
N TRP A 261 -14.28 -14.72 -13.81
CA TRP A 261 -14.75 -15.99 -14.34
C TRP A 261 -15.81 -16.60 -13.42
N MET A 262 -15.60 -16.61 -12.10
CA MET A 262 -16.58 -17.08 -11.12
C MET A 262 -17.89 -16.27 -11.16
N LEU A 263 -17.81 -14.96 -11.31
CA LEU A 263 -19.00 -14.11 -11.41
C LEU A 263 -19.78 -14.40 -12.69
N ARG A 264 -19.09 -14.59 -13.83
CA ARG A 264 -19.73 -14.94 -15.09
C ARG A 264 -20.40 -16.32 -15.06
N THR A 265 -19.77 -17.30 -14.43
CA THR A 265 -20.37 -18.63 -14.26
C THR A 265 -21.56 -18.59 -13.31
N ALA A 266 -21.48 -17.87 -12.19
CA ALA A 266 -22.57 -17.71 -11.24
C ALA A 266 -23.77 -17.00 -11.88
N THR A 267 -23.55 -15.92 -12.66
CA THR A 267 -24.60 -15.23 -13.41
C THR A 267 -25.22 -16.12 -14.47
N GLY A 268 -24.41 -16.92 -15.16
CA GLY A 268 -24.90 -17.90 -16.15
C GLY A 268 -25.81 -18.95 -15.50
N ILE A 269 -25.42 -19.53 -14.37
CA ILE A 269 -26.22 -20.50 -13.63
C ILE A 269 -27.54 -19.88 -13.14
N LEU A 270 -27.48 -18.66 -12.59
CA LEU A 270 -28.69 -17.95 -12.12
C LEU A 270 -29.67 -17.70 -13.26
N THR A 271 -29.16 -17.29 -14.43
CA THR A 271 -29.99 -17.08 -15.63
C THR A 271 -30.67 -18.36 -16.08
N LEU A 272 -29.93 -19.48 -16.06
CA LEU A 272 -30.51 -20.80 -16.40
C LEU A 272 -31.59 -21.24 -15.41
N ILE A 273 -31.40 -20.98 -14.10
CA ILE A 273 -32.41 -21.28 -13.09
C ILE A 273 -33.69 -20.45 -13.32
N ILE A 274 -33.57 -19.17 -13.66
CA ILE A 274 -34.70 -18.28 -13.95
C ILE A 274 -35.43 -18.77 -15.19
N ILE A 275 -34.73 -19.12 -16.27
CA ILE A 275 -35.32 -19.65 -17.51
C ILE A 275 -36.04 -20.96 -17.23
N TYR A 276 -35.43 -21.88 -16.48
CA TYR A 276 -36.05 -23.16 -16.12
C TYR A 276 -37.29 -22.96 -15.25
N SER A 277 -37.25 -22.06 -14.29
CA SER A 277 -38.40 -21.75 -13.46
C SER A 277 -39.58 -21.18 -14.27
N ALA A 278 -39.30 -20.23 -15.16
CA ALA A 278 -40.29 -19.65 -16.06
C ALA A 278 -40.92 -20.71 -16.99
N PHE A 279 -40.08 -21.58 -17.55
CA PHE A 279 -40.55 -22.68 -18.40
C PHE A 279 -41.38 -23.72 -17.63
N SER A 280 -40.99 -24.03 -16.39
CA SER A 280 -41.75 -24.92 -15.51
C SER A 280 -43.14 -24.36 -15.17
N ILE A 281 -43.25 -23.05 -14.90
CA ILE A 281 -44.53 -22.38 -14.65
C ILE A 281 -45.40 -22.40 -15.91
N PHE A 282 -44.82 -22.14 -17.06
CA PHE A 282 -45.50 -22.18 -18.35
C PHE A 282 -46.09 -23.57 -18.64
N LEU A 283 -45.25 -24.63 -18.50
CA LEU A 283 -45.71 -26.02 -18.70
C LEU A 283 -46.85 -26.40 -17.71
N LYS A 284 -46.73 -25.99 -16.42
CA LYS A 284 -47.73 -26.27 -15.42
C LYS A 284 -49.07 -25.61 -15.77
N ASN A 285 -49.06 -24.39 -16.31
CA ASN A 285 -50.24 -23.68 -16.75
C ASN A 285 -50.87 -24.34 -18.01
N GLU A 286 -50.06 -24.83 -18.95
CA GLU A 286 -50.55 -25.51 -20.13
C GLU A 286 -51.18 -26.86 -19.81
N ILE A 287 -50.52 -27.64 -18.91
CA ILE A 287 -51.08 -28.92 -18.43
C ILE A 287 -52.38 -28.67 -17.69
N GLY A 288 -52.47 -27.68 -16.81
CA GLY A 288 -53.70 -27.35 -16.11
C GLY A 288 -54.85 -26.94 -17.02
N LYS A 289 -54.57 -26.22 -18.13
CA LYS A 289 -55.59 -25.90 -19.14
C LYS A 289 -56.08 -27.16 -19.86
N LYS A 290 -55.22 -28.06 -20.24
CA LYS A 290 -55.57 -29.33 -20.89
C LYS A 290 -56.32 -30.28 -19.95
N GLU A 291 -55.98 -30.32 -18.69
CA GLU A 291 -56.76 -31.07 -17.67
C GLU A 291 -58.16 -30.54 -17.50
N GLN A 292 -58.38 -29.22 -17.53
CA GLN A 292 -59.70 -28.60 -17.51
C GLN A 292 -60.51 -28.90 -18.78
N GLU A 293 -59.89 -28.87 -19.96
CA GLU A 293 -60.54 -29.27 -21.23
C GLU A 293 -60.99 -30.72 -21.18
N VAL A 294 -60.17 -31.63 -20.68
CA VAL A 294 -60.51 -33.06 -20.55
C VAL A 294 -61.61 -33.27 -19.51
N ALA A 295 -61.60 -32.50 -18.41
CA ALA A 295 -62.67 -32.58 -17.41
C ALA A 295 -63.98 -32.11 -17.95
N ASN A 296 -63.98 -31.02 -18.74
CA ASN A 296 -65.21 -30.49 -19.35
C ASN A 296 -65.81 -31.47 -20.39
N VAL A 297 -64.97 -32.16 -21.18
CA VAL A 297 -65.45 -33.17 -22.12
C VAL A 297 -66.07 -34.41 -21.44
N LYS A 298 -65.56 -34.74 -20.22
CA LYS A 298 -66.14 -35.83 -19.41
C LYS A 298 -67.48 -35.55 -18.75
N THR A 299 -67.81 -34.27 -18.59
CA THR A 299 -69.10 -33.84 -18.02
C THR A 299 -70.22 -33.72 -19.06
N ASP A 300 -69.86 -33.67 -20.37
CA ASP A 300 -70.85 -33.54 -21.46
C ASP A 300 -71.17 -34.90 -22.13
N THR A 301 -70.69 -36.00 -21.58
CA THR A 301 -71.01 -37.39 -21.97
C THR A 301 -71.69 -38.10 -20.84
#